data_d7d7b087ae468e226e839763ed5db599
#
_entry.id   d7d7b087ae468e226e839763ed5db599
#
_cell.length_a   1.000
_cell.length_b   1.000
_cell.length_c   1.000
_cell.angle_alpha   90.00
_cell.angle_beta   90.00
_cell.angle_gamma   90.00
#
_symmetry.space_group_name_H-M   'P 1'
#
loop_
_entity.id
_entity.type
_entity.pdbx_description
1 polymer ?
#
loop_
_entity_poly.entity_id
_entity_poly.type
_entity_poly.pdbx_seq_one_letter_code
_entity_poly.pdbx_strand_id
1 'polypeptide(L)'
;MESLFSYTGLPIMNSSEPVLNDTTTPALLIVANGPGEIGGWVLPIAREIRTRVQAVLRLVLIMPPSQFASGSEQHLAASSGLFDHIAPPRECLRLALGLGSPGPFRPAALLHLGGDLWFSRRLGARWSIPAFAFAETSLIARHHRAFREIFVPSDRIASLLVERGVDAARVSVAGDPRLDHLPRRDGSHPDPRSRALRVTMLASSRERFFRLLFPLWAEAAIHLRLLRADAAIAIAISPILPAGTVDQVIRPWQERLAASRIALPREATPVAIAECDLVITIPGTTTMEVAALPVAALVVLPMQMIGAAPAEGMLEWVLRIPLVGPWAKRMIAPVIIARHRYVSLPNRLSGRAILPELVGTVTPEGIAEHAAALLGDEGRRRGIEEALRDLAGPRGAAGRIADRILREVAG
;
A
#
# COMPACT_ATOMS: atom_id res chain seq x y z
N MET A 1 -34.93 -26.71 -25.95
CA MET A 1 -33.78 -27.44 -26.56
C MET A 1 -32.56 -27.02 -25.75
N GLU A 2 -32.29 -27.92 -24.83
CA GLU A 2 -31.20 -27.88 -23.84
C GLU A 2 -29.85 -28.00 -24.53
N SER A 3 -28.83 -27.33 -24.02
CA SER A 3 -27.47 -27.88 -24.04
C SER A 3 -26.71 -27.39 -22.82
N LEU A 4 -26.64 -28.29 -21.86
CA LEU A 4 -25.73 -28.39 -20.74
C LEU A 4 -24.26 -28.28 -21.21
N PHE A 5 -23.47 -27.44 -20.56
CA PHE A 5 -22.04 -27.65 -20.46
C PHE A 5 -21.70 -28.04 -19.02
N SER A 6 -21.55 -29.34 -18.84
CA SER A 6 -20.96 -29.96 -17.65
C SER A 6 -19.44 -29.77 -17.71
N TYR A 7 -18.85 -29.06 -16.75
CA TYR A 7 -17.43 -29.15 -16.44
C TYR A 7 -17.23 -30.25 -15.40
N THR A 8 -16.92 -31.46 -15.86
CA THR A 8 -16.41 -32.53 -15.01
C THR A 8 -14.94 -32.76 -15.32
N GLY A 9 -14.12 -32.78 -14.26
CA GLY A 9 -12.90 -33.58 -14.24
C GLY A 9 -11.59 -32.84 -14.46
N LEU A 10 -11.11 -32.06 -13.44
CA LEU A 10 -9.69 -31.99 -13.19
C LEU A 10 -9.39 -32.92 -12.00
N PRO A 11 -8.41 -33.82 -12.07
CA PRO A 11 -8.07 -34.69 -10.97
C PRO A 11 -7.48 -33.85 -9.82
N ILE A 12 -8.05 -34.03 -8.64
CA ILE A 12 -7.45 -33.61 -7.36
C ILE A 12 -6.15 -34.46 -7.28
N MET A 13 -5.03 -33.82 -7.59
CA MET A 13 -3.72 -34.39 -7.27
C MET A 13 -3.57 -34.39 -5.75
N ASN A 14 -3.84 -35.54 -5.17
CA ASN A 14 -3.54 -35.86 -3.79
C ASN A 14 -2.01 -36.07 -3.69
N SER A 15 -1.25 -34.98 -3.59
CA SER A 15 0.20 -35.05 -3.37
C SER A 15 0.49 -35.10 -1.88
N SER A 16 0.21 -36.26 -1.27
CA SER A 16 0.90 -36.70 -0.05
C SER A 16 2.26 -37.30 -0.45
N GLU A 17 3.13 -36.51 -1.06
CA GLU A 17 4.55 -36.82 -1.02
C GLU A 17 5.10 -36.34 0.33
N PRO A 18 5.88 -37.19 1.04
CA PRO A 18 6.52 -36.76 2.28
C PRO A 18 7.46 -35.63 1.93
N VAL A 19 7.23 -34.44 2.55
CA VAL A 19 8.18 -33.33 2.55
C VAL A 19 9.47 -33.87 3.14
N LEU A 20 10.40 -34.28 2.28
CA LEU A 20 11.75 -34.62 2.65
C LEU A 20 12.28 -33.45 3.49
N ASN A 21 12.73 -33.73 4.70
CA ASN A 21 13.41 -32.79 5.61
C ASN A 21 14.77 -32.38 4.98
N ASP A 22 14.72 -31.69 3.85
CA ASP A 22 15.89 -31.20 3.14
C ASP A 22 16.32 -29.87 3.77
N THR A 23 17.10 -29.98 4.85
CA THR A 23 17.72 -28.83 5.52
C THR A 23 18.78 -28.14 4.67
N THR A 24 19.07 -28.64 3.46
CA THR A 24 20.07 -28.10 2.55
C THR A 24 19.50 -27.06 1.60
N THR A 25 18.20 -27.12 1.30
CA THR A 25 17.57 -26.18 0.36
C THR A 25 17.66 -24.74 0.87
N PRO A 26 18.23 -23.82 0.08
CA PRO A 26 18.33 -22.42 0.47
C PRO A 26 16.96 -21.78 0.59
N ALA A 27 16.83 -20.84 1.53
CA ALA A 27 15.60 -20.09 1.75
C ALA A 27 15.84 -18.58 1.74
N LEU A 28 14.96 -17.86 1.04
CA LEU A 28 14.82 -16.41 1.16
C LEU A 28 13.79 -16.09 2.24
N LEU A 29 14.22 -15.38 3.26
CA LEU A 29 13.36 -14.86 4.32
C LEU A 29 12.81 -13.50 3.89
N ILE A 30 11.51 -13.37 3.72
CA ILE A 30 10.84 -12.11 3.38
C ILE A 30 10.14 -11.59 4.63
N VAL A 31 10.45 -10.38 5.06
CA VAL A 31 9.88 -9.77 6.27
C VAL A 31 8.92 -8.66 5.88
N ALA A 32 7.63 -8.81 6.21
CA ALA A 32 6.58 -7.82 5.98
C ALA A 32 5.35 -8.12 6.85
N ASN A 33 4.51 -7.13 7.16
CA ASN A 33 3.34 -7.33 8.02
C ASN A 33 2.09 -6.51 7.65
N GLY A 34 2.16 -5.58 6.73
CA GLY A 34 1.01 -4.75 6.33
C GLY A 34 0.29 -5.29 5.09
N PRO A 35 -1.05 -5.15 4.98
CA PRO A 35 -1.79 -5.62 3.81
C PRO A 35 -1.35 -4.92 2.52
N GLY A 36 -1.02 -3.62 2.59
CA GLY A 36 -0.47 -2.86 1.46
C GLY A 36 0.93 -3.31 1.06
N GLU A 37 1.76 -3.73 2.04
CA GLU A 37 3.09 -4.29 1.80
C GLU A 37 3.00 -5.68 1.16
N ILE A 38 2.13 -6.54 1.70
CA ILE A 38 1.93 -7.90 1.16
C ILE A 38 1.44 -7.82 -0.29
N GLY A 39 0.36 -7.10 -0.55
CA GLY A 39 -0.21 -6.99 -1.89
C GLY A 39 0.68 -6.22 -2.87
N GLY A 40 1.29 -5.13 -2.41
CA GLY A 40 2.02 -4.20 -3.28
C GLY A 40 3.46 -4.59 -3.56
N TRP A 41 4.16 -5.22 -2.60
CA TRP A 41 5.59 -5.51 -2.74
C TRP A 41 5.91 -6.99 -2.65
N VAL A 42 5.38 -7.66 -1.62
CA VAL A 42 5.74 -9.05 -1.34
C VAL A 42 5.27 -9.97 -2.45
N LEU A 43 3.99 -9.92 -2.83
CA LEU A 43 3.45 -10.80 -3.87
C LEU A 43 4.07 -10.56 -5.25
N PRO A 44 4.26 -9.30 -5.73
CA PRO A 44 4.97 -9.04 -6.98
C PRO A 44 6.37 -9.65 -7.01
N ILE A 45 7.19 -9.40 -5.99
CA ILE A 45 8.56 -9.90 -5.93
C ILE A 45 8.59 -11.44 -5.81
N ALA A 46 7.71 -12.02 -4.98
CA ALA A 46 7.63 -13.47 -4.84
C ALA A 46 7.24 -14.17 -6.16
N ARG A 47 6.30 -13.59 -6.93
CA ARG A 47 5.96 -14.10 -8.28
C ARG A 47 7.15 -14.07 -9.21
N GLU A 48 7.86 -12.95 -9.27
CA GLU A 48 9.06 -12.82 -10.10
C GLU A 48 10.16 -13.82 -9.72
N ILE A 49 10.34 -14.11 -8.44
CA ILE A 49 11.26 -15.14 -7.99
C ILE A 49 10.78 -16.52 -8.43
N ARG A 50 9.49 -16.85 -8.23
CA ARG A 50 8.94 -18.16 -8.62
C ARG A 50 9.00 -18.43 -10.12
N THR A 51 8.83 -17.41 -10.95
CA THR A 51 8.98 -17.58 -12.41
C THR A 51 10.41 -17.91 -12.83
N ARG A 52 11.43 -17.49 -12.06
CA ARG A 52 12.84 -17.72 -12.37
C ARG A 52 13.40 -18.99 -11.72
N VAL A 53 12.91 -19.35 -10.52
CA VAL A 53 13.49 -20.43 -9.70
C VAL A 53 12.38 -21.23 -9.03
N GLN A 54 11.81 -22.22 -9.75
CA GLN A 54 10.61 -22.93 -9.29
C GLN A 54 10.79 -23.81 -8.04
N ALA A 55 11.91 -24.51 -7.87
CA ALA A 55 12.08 -25.49 -6.79
C ALA A 55 13.36 -25.37 -5.97
N VAL A 56 14.33 -24.56 -6.42
CA VAL A 56 15.68 -24.49 -5.84
C VAL A 56 15.78 -23.53 -4.67
N LEU A 57 14.79 -22.63 -4.50
CA LEU A 57 14.77 -21.62 -3.44
C LEU A 57 13.43 -21.65 -2.69
N ARG A 58 13.47 -21.86 -1.39
CA ARG A 58 12.28 -21.74 -0.54
C ARG A 58 11.97 -20.27 -0.24
N LEU A 59 10.69 -19.91 -0.32
CA LEU A 59 10.22 -18.58 0.06
C LEU A 59 9.51 -18.67 1.41
N VAL A 60 10.05 -17.96 2.39
CA VAL A 60 9.51 -17.92 3.76
C VAL A 60 9.07 -16.51 4.06
N LEU A 61 7.77 -16.30 4.25
CA LEU A 61 7.25 -15.02 4.71
C LEU A 61 7.27 -14.99 6.24
N ILE A 62 7.97 -14.02 6.82
CA ILE A 62 8.02 -13.78 8.26
C ILE A 62 7.22 -12.52 8.56
N MET A 63 6.20 -12.66 9.40
CA MET A 63 5.27 -11.56 9.72
C MET A 63 5.57 -11.02 11.13
N PRO A 64 6.26 -9.87 11.26
CA PRO A 64 6.46 -9.23 12.57
C PRO A 64 5.13 -8.86 13.23
N PRO A 65 5.08 -8.83 14.58
CA PRO A 65 3.92 -8.29 15.29
C PRO A 65 3.58 -6.87 14.82
N SER A 66 2.31 -6.63 14.50
CA SER A 66 1.81 -5.32 14.09
C SER A 66 0.53 -5.02 14.83
N GLN A 67 0.42 -3.81 15.31
CA GLN A 67 -0.83 -3.28 15.88
C GLN A 67 -1.91 -3.04 14.82
N PHE A 68 -1.52 -3.04 13.55
CA PHE A 68 -2.41 -2.83 12.39
C PHE A 68 -2.83 -4.15 11.74
N ALA A 69 -2.35 -5.28 12.26
CA ALA A 69 -2.70 -6.58 11.71
C ALA A 69 -4.19 -6.85 11.86
N SER A 70 -4.86 -7.12 10.73
CA SER A 70 -6.27 -7.49 10.65
C SER A 70 -6.47 -9.00 10.53
N GLY A 71 -5.38 -9.77 10.30
CA GLY A 71 -5.41 -11.18 9.94
C GLY A 71 -5.63 -11.43 8.45
N SER A 72 -6.11 -10.43 7.70
CA SER A 72 -6.31 -10.54 6.25
C SER A 72 -4.99 -10.67 5.50
N GLU A 73 -3.90 -10.15 6.04
CA GLU A 73 -2.55 -10.21 5.49
C GLU A 73 -2.05 -11.64 5.36
N GLN A 74 -2.22 -12.42 6.43
CA GLN A 74 -1.84 -13.84 6.45
C GLN A 74 -2.69 -14.65 5.47
N HIS A 75 -3.99 -14.38 5.41
CA HIS A 75 -4.90 -15.03 4.47
C HIS A 75 -4.53 -14.71 3.03
N LEU A 76 -4.25 -13.44 2.71
CA LEU A 76 -3.82 -13.00 1.39
C LEU A 76 -2.52 -13.70 0.95
N ALA A 77 -1.55 -13.79 1.84
CA ALA A 77 -0.30 -14.47 1.58
C ALA A 77 -0.50 -15.98 1.36
N ALA A 78 -1.30 -16.64 2.20
CA ALA A 78 -1.59 -18.07 2.11
C ALA A 78 -2.35 -18.43 0.83
N SER A 79 -3.36 -17.64 0.47
CA SER A 79 -4.16 -17.87 -0.75
C SER A 79 -3.37 -17.67 -2.05
N SER A 80 -2.22 -17.00 -1.99
CA SER A 80 -1.35 -16.80 -3.16
C SER A 80 -0.63 -18.08 -3.63
N GLY A 81 -0.43 -19.06 -2.75
CA GLY A 81 0.33 -20.28 -3.03
C GLY A 81 1.82 -20.09 -3.32
N LEU A 82 2.38 -18.88 -3.04
CA LEU A 82 3.76 -18.53 -3.40
C LEU A 82 4.79 -18.93 -2.32
N PHE A 83 4.35 -19.12 -1.07
CA PHE A 83 5.26 -19.33 0.07
C PHE A 83 5.28 -20.79 0.51
N ASP A 84 6.48 -21.30 0.76
CA ASP A 84 6.67 -22.63 1.35
C ASP A 84 6.36 -22.62 2.86
N HIS A 85 6.55 -21.48 3.52
CA HIS A 85 6.19 -21.27 4.92
C HIS A 85 5.79 -19.83 5.19
N ILE A 86 4.83 -19.65 6.07
CA ILE A 86 4.39 -18.33 6.58
C ILE A 86 4.50 -18.36 8.09
N ALA A 87 5.50 -17.67 8.63
CA ALA A 87 5.74 -17.54 10.06
C ALA A 87 4.87 -16.39 10.64
N PRO A 88 3.83 -16.71 11.43
CA PRO A 88 2.97 -15.71 12.05
C PRO A 88 3.71 -14.90 13.13
N PRO A 89 3.11 -13.82 13.67
CA PRO A 89 3.78 -12.92 14.63
C PRO A 89 4.39 -13.61 15.86
N ARG A 90 3.74 -14.64 16.39
CA ARG A 90 4.27 -15.41 17.53
C ARG A 90 5.55 -16.18 17.15
N GLU A 91 5.55 -16.78 15.97
CA GLU A 91 6.72 -17.49 15.45
C GLU A 91 7.85 -16.51 15.12
N CYS A 92 7.55 -15.39 14.45
CA CYS A 92 8.51 -14.32 14.19
C CYS A 92 9.24 -13.88 15.49
N LEU A 93 8.49 -13.67 16.58
CA LEU A 93 9.07 -13.28 17.86
C LEU A 93 10.01 -14.38 18.42
N ARG A 94 9.60 -15.66 18.39
CA ARG A 94 10.43 -16.77 18.81
C ARG A 94 11.72 -16.85 17.98
N LEU A 95 11.62 -16.73 16.67
CA LEU A 95 12.76 -16.72 15.76
C LEU A 95 13.73 -15.56 16.09
N ALA A 96 13.21 -14.35 16.31
CA ALA A 96 14.03 -13.20 16.68
C ALA A 96 14.72 -13.33 18.03
N LEU A 97 14.11 -14.06 18.98
CA LEU A 97 14.69 -14.38 20.29
C LEU A 97 15.69 -15.54 20.25
N GLY A 98 15.93 -16.15 19.10
CA GLY A 98 16.88 -17.25 18.98
C GLY A 98 16.24 -18.64 19.14
N LEU A 99 14.91 -18.73 19.26
CA LEU A 99 14.19 -19.97 19.52
C LEU A 99 13.62 -20.56 18.21
N GLY A 100 13.93 -21.83 17.93
CA GLY A 100 13.40 -22.57 16.79
C GLY A 100 14.09 -22.27 15.45
N SER A 101 13.55 -22.82 14.36
CA SER A 101 13.98 -22.65 12.97
C SER A 101 12.79 -22.17 12.12
N PRO A 102 13.01 -21.45 11.02
CA PRO A 102 11.95 -21.02 10.12
C PRO A 102 11.38 -22.16 9.24
N GLY A 103 11.78 -23.40 9.50
CA GLY A 103 11.41 -24.59 8.75
C GLY A 103 12.62 -25.50 8.48
N PRO A 104 12.44 -26.61 7.77
CA PRO A 104 13.51 -27.56 7.44
C PRO A 104 14.31 -27.10 6.21
N PHE A 105 14.82 -25.86 6.20
CA PHE A 105 15.60 -25.26 5.11
C PHE A 105 16.68 -24.33 5.67
N ARG A 106 17.68 -24.01 4.86
CA ARG A 106 18.82 -23.17 5.22
C ARG A 106 18.56 -21.70 4.82
N PRO A 107 18.41 -20.76 5.78
CA PRO A 107 18.34 -19.34 5.43
C PRO A 107 19.58 -18.91 4.64
N ALA A 108 19.38 -18.31 3.47
CA ALA A 108 20.43 -17.90 2.55
C ALA A 108 20.49 -16.38 2.33
N ALA A 109 19.33 -15.71 2.39
CA ALA A 109 19.22 -14.26 2.31
C ALA A 109 17.97 -13.77 3.04
N LEU A 110 17.93 -12.48 3.35
CA LEU A 110 16.76 -11.82 3.94
C LEU A 110 16.39 -10.60 3.10
N LEU A 111 15.09 -10.42 2.83
CA LEU A 111 14.52 -9.23 2.21
C LEU A 111 13.51 -8.57 3.15
N HIS A 112 13.81 -7.36 3.60
CA HIS A 112 12.88 -6.53 4.36
C HIS A 112 12.00 -5.73 3.41
N LEU A 113 10.69 -5.93 3.50
CA LEU A 113 9.69 -5.19 2.71
C LEU A 113 8.70 -4.43 3.59
N GLY A 114 8.78 -4.59 4.91
CA GLY A 114 7.91 -3.88 5.84
C GLY A 114 8.00 -4.40 7.26
N GLY A 115 7.30 -3.71 8.15
CA GLY A 115 7.35 -3.97 9.58
C GLY A 115 8.53 -3.32 10.29
N ASP A 116 8.74 -3.69 11.56
CA ASP A 116 9.82 -3.12 12.36
C ASP A 116 11.19 -3.68 11.93
N LEU A 117 12.10 -2.79 11.56
CA LEU A 117 13.48 -3.08 11.14
C LEU A 117 14.29 -3.87 12.18
N TRP A 118 13.90 -3.82 13.46
CA TRP A 118 14.54 -4.58 14.51
C TRP A 118 14.49 -6.09 14.23
N PHE A 119 13.35 -6.60 13.74
CA PHE A 119 13.21 -8.03 13.41
C PHE A 119 14.15 -8.43 12.28
N SER A 120 14.18 -7.68 11.17
CA SER A 120 15.05 -7.99 10.04
C SER A 120 16.52 -7.97 10.42
N ARG A 121 16.95 -6.97 11.20
CA ARG A 121 18.31 -6.90 11.75
C ARG A 121 18.66 -8.11 12.61
N ARG A 122 17.74 -8.48 13.53
CA ARG A 122 17.95 -9.58 14.45
C ARG A 122 18.02 -10.93 13.73
N LEU A 123 17.13 -11.15 12.77
CA LEU A 123 17.09 -12.38 11.98
C LEU A 123 18.31 -12.50 11.05
N GLY A 124 18.67 -11.42 10.34
CA GLY A 124 19.88 -11.41 9.49
C GLY A 124 21.17 -11.69 10.27
N ALA A 125 21.32 -11.07 11.44
CA ALA A 125 22.45 -11.31 12.31
C ALA A 125 22.49 -12.75 12.88
N ARG A 126 21.33 -13.31 13.23
CA ARG A 126 21.21 -14.65 13.79
C ARG A 126 21.79 -15.73 12.87
N TRP A 127 21.49 -15.64 11.59
CA TRP A 127 21.93 -16.62 10.60
C TRP A 127 23.15 -16.17 9.78
N SER A 128 23.68 -14.98 10.10
CA SER A 128 24.82 -14.39 9.39
C SER A 128 24.61 -14.34 7.87
N ILE A 129 23.38 -14.03 7.45
CA ILE A 129 22.97 -13.98 6.04
C ILE A 129 22.91 -12.54 5.51
N PRO A 130 23.16 -12.33 4.20
CA PRO A 130 22.99 -11.02 3.59
C PRO A 130 21.55 -10.55 3.68
N ALA A 131 21.36 -9.31 4.14
CA ALA A 131 20.06 -8.69 4.25
C ALA A 131 19.92 -7.58 3.22
N PHE A 132 18.79 -7.54 2.56
CA PHE A 132 18.34 -6.54 1.60
C PHE A 132 17.10 -5.84 2.13
N ALA A 133 16.83 -4.63 1.65
CA ALA A 133 15.61 -3.92 2.01
C ALA A 133 15.05 -3.15 0.82
N PHE A 134 13.73 -2.98 0.79
CA PHE A 134 13.07 -1.96 -0.03
C PHE A 134 12.56 -0.85 0.89
N ALA A 135 12.80 0.40 0.51
CA ALA A 135 12.45 1.54 1.35
C ALA A 135 11.81 2.67 0.53
N GLU A 136 10.58 3.03 0.86
CA GLU A 136 9.90 4.21 0.32
C GLU A 136 10.29 5.50 1.05
N THR A 137 10.87 5.39 2.24
CA THR A 137 11.17 6.53 3.11
C THR A 137 12.61 6.45 3.61
N SER A 138 13.10 7.59 4.07
CA SER A 138 14.45 7.67 4.63
C SER A 138 14.60 7.15 6.07
N LEU A 139 13.56 6.56 6.66
CA LEU A 139 13.61 6.01 8.03
C LEU A 139 14.65 4.89 8.17
N ILE A 140 14.85 4.10 7.11
CA ILE A 140 15.83 3.02 7.09
C ILE A 140 17.28 3.51 7.26
N ALA A 141 17.55 4.79 7.00
CA ALA A 141 18.90 5.37 7.11
C ALA A 141 19.54 5.15 8.50
N ARG A 142 18.73 5.11 9.56
CA ARG A 142 19.24 4.83 10.93
C ARG A 142 19.75 3.41 11.11
N HIS A 143 19.36 2.49 10.23
CA HIS A 143 19.66 1.07 10.31
C HIS A 143 20.39 0.53 9.08
N HIS A 144 20.83 1.42 8.17
CA HIS A 144 21.40 1.08 6.86
C HIS A 144 22.55 0.05 6.93
N ARG A 145 23.36 0.09 7.98
CA ARG A 145 24.52 -0.82 8.16
C ARG A 145 24.14 -2.29 8.23
N ALA A 146 22.88 -2.58 8.60
CA ALA A 146 22.38 -3.96 8.68
C ALA A 146 22.02 -4.54 7.30
N PHE A 147 21.96 -3.70 6.27
CA PHE A 147 21.58 -4.12 4.92
C PHE A 147 22.75 -4.01 3.96
N ARG A 148 22.95 -5.04 3.19
CA ARG A 148 23.95 -5.08 2.12
C ARG A 148 23.59 -4.11 1.00
N GLU A 149 22.29 -4.05 0.67
CA GLU A 149 21.75 -3.15 -0.35
C GLU A 149 20.32 -2.73 0.01
N ILE A 150 19.98 -1.49 -0.34
CA ILE A 150 18.68 -0.87 -0.11
C ILE A 150 18.12 -0.46 -1.47
N PHE A 151 17.05 -1.11 -1.88
CA PHE A 151 16.29 -0.75 -3.06
C PHE A 151 15.34 0.40 -2.75
N VAL A 152 15.23 1.33 -3.67
CA VAL A 152 14.35 2.50 -3.53
C VAL A 152 13.52 2.72 -4.80
N PRO A 153 12.35 3.39 -4.69
CA PRO A 153 11.48 3.59 -5.83
C PRO A 153 12.02 4.60 -6.85
N SER A 154 12.81 5.61 -6.42
CA SER A 154 13.24 6.69 -7.30
C SER A 154 14.56 7.32 -6.85
N ASP A 155 15.20 8.07 -7.77
CA ASP A 155 16.43 8.84 -7.51
C ASP A 155 16.25 9.83 -6.36
N ARG A 156 15.03 10.38 -6.19
CA ARG A 156 14.72 11.29 -5.07
C ARG A 156 14.88 10.61 -3.72
N ILE A 157 14.40 9.37 -3.58
CA ILE A 157 14.55 8.61 -2.32
C ILE A 157 16.01 8.19 -2.15
N ALA A 158 16.70 7.82 -3.22
CA ALA A 158 18.14 7.52 -3.19
C ALA A 158 18.94 8.72 -2.64
N SER A 159 18.71 9.91 -3.19
CA SER A 159 19.36 11.15 -2.73
C SER A 159 19.09 11.43 -1.26
N LEU A 160 17.83 11.28 -0.81
CA LEU A 160 17.45 11.47 0.60
C LEU A 160 18.16 10.50 1.56
N LEU A 161 18.43 9.27 1.11
CA LEU A 161 19.21 8.30 1.91
C LEU A 161 20.67 8.70 1.98
N VAL A 162 21.27 9.09 0.87
CA VAL A 162 22.65 9.55 0.81
C VAL A 162 22.85 10.82 1.66
N GLU A 163 21.97 11.80 1.55
CA GLU A 163 21.96 13.00 2.40
C GLU A 163 21.91 12.68 3.91
N ARG A 164 21.38 11.50 4.27
CA ARG A 164 21.32 10.99 5.65
C ARG A 164 22.48 10.05 6.02
N GLY A 165 23.53 10.01 5.19
CA GLY A 165 24.76 9.27 5.47
C GLY A 165 24.73 7.80 5.09
N VAL A 166 23.78 7.37 4.24
CA VAL A 166 23.84 6.04 3.62
C VAL A 166 24.82 6.08 2.47
N ASP A 167 25.73 5.10 2.42
CA ASP A 167 26.65 4.94 1.31
C ASP A 167 25.91 4.75 -0.02
N ALA A 168 26.18 5.58 -1.01
CA ALA A 168 25.56 5.53 -2.33
C ALA A 168 25.73 4.14 -3.00
N ALA A 169 26.86 3.46 -2.77
CA ALA A 169 27.09 2.11 -3.28
C ALA A 169 26.12 1.04 -2.76
N ARG A 170 25.41 1.34 -1.67
CA ARG A 170 24.40 0.47 -1.06
C ARG A 170 22.97 0.83 -1.46
N VAL A 171 22.77 1.85 -2.28
CA VAL A 171 21.44 2.32 -2.67
C VAL A 171 21.22 2.06 -4.16
N SER A 172 20.18 1.33 -4.50
CA SER A 172 19.83 0.99 -5.87
C SER A 172 18.41 1.44 -6.20
N VAL A 173 18.26 2.23 -7.25
CA VAL A 173 16.93 2.63 -7.75
C VAL A 173 16.29 1.47 -8.50
N ALA A 174 15.43 0.76 -7.82
CA ALA A 174 14.71 -0.37 -8.38
C ALA A 174 13.36 0.00 -9.01
N GLY A 175 12.79 1.15 -8.67
CA GLY A 175 11.39 1.47 -8.94
C GLY A 175 10.48 0.90 -7.86
N ASP A 176 9.18 1.09 -8.03
CA ASP A 176 8.17 0.58 -7.07
C ASP A 176 7.53 -0.71 -7.59
N PRO A 177 7.65 -1.85 -6.86
CA PRO A 177 7.06 -3.12 -7.28
C PRO A 177 5.54 -3.09 -7.47
N ARG A 178 4.83 -2.16 -6.82
CA ARG A 178 3.38 -1.97 -7.01
C ARG A 178 3.03 -1.61 -8.45
N LEU A 179 3.94 -0.96 -9.17
CA LEU A 179 3.74 -0.54 -10.55
C LEU A 179 3.74 -1.68 -11.56
N ASP A 180 4.40 -2.79 -11.23
CA ASP A 180 4.70 -3.83 -12.21
C ASP A 180 3.45 -4.58 -12.68
N HIS A 181 2.42 -4.65 -11.83
CA HIS A 181 1.16 -5.33 -12.12
C HIS A 181 -0.01 -4.38 -12.44
N LEU A 182 0.26 -3.07 -12.40
CA LEU A 182 -0.78 -2.10 -12.70
C LEU A 182 -0.88 -1.88 -14.21
N PRO A 183 -2.09 -1.70 -14.76
CA PRO A 183 -2.25 -1.34 -16.15
C PRO A 183 -1.40 -0.10 -16.45
N ARG A 184 -0.80 -0.06 -17.64
CA ARG A 184 -0.08 1.13 -18.08
C ARG A 184 -1.10 2.23 -18.33
N ARG A 185 -0.88 3.36 -17.70
CA ARG A 185 -1.54 4.59 -18.12
C ARG A 185 -0.62 5.23 -19.16
N ASP A 186 -0.89 4.93 -20.44
CA ASP A 186 0.00 5.26 -21.57
C ASP A 186 0.08 6.77 -21.88
N GLY A 187 -0.43 7.63 -20.99
CA GLY A 187 -0.47 9.07 -21.22
C GLY A 187 -1.42 9.50 -22.35
N SER A 188 -1.90 8.55 -23.13
CA SER A 188 -3.00 8.75 -24.07
C SER A 188 -4.30 8.83 -23.28
N HIS A 189 -4.51 9.96 -22.61
CA HIS A 189 -5.88 10.29 -22.24
C HIS A 189 -6.66 10.37 -23.56
N PRO A 190 -7.74 9.59 -23.73
CA PRO A 190 -8.69 9.93 -24.77
C PRO A 190 -9.01 11.40 -24.56
N ASP A 191 -9.06 12.16 -25.66
CA ASP A 191 -9.33 13.59 -25.62
C ASP A 191 -10.40 13.87 -24.54
N PRO A 192 -10.10 14.71 -23.53
CA PRO A 192 -11.07 15.05 -22.48
C PRO A 192 -12.40 15.56 -23.03
N ARG A 193 -12.38 16.02 -24.30
CA ARG A 193 -13.58 16.43 -25.02
C ARG A 193 -14.42 15.28 -25.60
N SER A 194 -13.83 14.07 -25.64
CA SER A 194 -14.48 12.89 -26.21
C SER A 194 -15.20 12.02 -25.19
N ARG A 195 -14.98 12.22 -23.86
CA ARG A 195 -15.64 11.49 -22.78
C ARG A 195 -15.88 12.35 -21.53
N ALA A 196 -16.83 11.95 -20.71
CA ALA A 196 -17.01 12.55 -19.38
C ALA A 196 -15.77 12.38 -18.51
N LEU A 197 -15.36 13.45 -17.81
CA LEU A 197 -14.30 13.37 -16.78
C LEU A 197 -14.74 12.45 -15.64
N ARG A 198 -13.83 11.60 -15.16
CA ARG A 198 -14.10 10.61 -14.11
C ARG A 198 -13.47 11.01 -12.80
N VAL A 199 -14.28 11.04 -11.74
CA VAL A 199 -13.84 11.32 -10.37
C VAL A 199 -14.11 10.11 -9.51
N THR A 200 -13.10 9.64 -8.79
CA THR A 200 -13.28 8.56 -7.81
C THR A 200 -12.88 9.02 -6.41
N MET A 201 -13.79 8.86 -5.47
CA MET A 201 -13.54 9.05 -4.04
C MET A 201 -13.20 7.70 -3.41
N LEU A 202 -12.09 7.61 -2.69
CA LEU A 202 -11.64 6.36 -2.06
C LEU A 202 -12.14 6.31 -0.62
N ALA A 203 -13.04 5.36 -0.35
CA ALA A 203 -13.78 5.29 0.91
C ALA A 203 -13.02 4.65 2.08
N SER A 204 -11.73 4.31 1.90
CA SER A 204 -10.89 3.57 2.83
C SER A 204 -11.16 2.05 2.88
N SER A 205 -10.09 1.28 3.06
CA SER A 205 -10.15 -0.18 3.25
C SER A 205 -10.30 -0.59 4.73
N ARG A 206 -10.18 0.34 5.66
CA ARG A 206 -10.32 0.11 7.10
C ARG A 206 -11.74 0.44 7.54
N GLU A 207 -12.43 -0.53 8.13
CA GLU A 207 -13.84 -0.42 8.51
C GLU A 207 -14.14 0.84 9.34
N ARG A 208 -13.31 1.14 10.35
CA ARG A 208 -13.47 2.32 11.20
C ARG A 208 -13.45 3.63 10.40
N PHE A 209 -12.52 3.75 9.44
CA PHE A 209 -12.42 4.95 8.60
C PHE A 209 -13.51 4.98 7.55
N PHE A 210 -13.92 3.83 7.02
CA PHE A 210 -15.04 3.74 6.11
C PHE A 210 -16.32 4.27 6.75
N ARG A 211 -16.67 3.81 7.96
CA ARG A 211 -17.83 4.30 8.71
C ARG A 211 -17.80 5.82 8.96
N LEU A 212 -16.62 6.37 9.21
CA LEU A 212 -16.45 7.79 9.51
C LEU A 212 -16.48 8.68 8.26
N LEU A 213 -15.86 8.21 7.15
CA LEU A 213 -15.66 9.01 5.95
C LEU A 213 -16.78 8.89 4.94
N PHE A 214 -17.45 7.74 4.86
CA PHE A 214 -18.45 7.52 3.83
C PHE A 214 -19.55 8.59 3.81
N PRO A 215 -20.11 9.04 4.96
CA PRO A 215 -21.08 10.14 4.98
C PRO A 215 -20.53 11.44 4.37
N LEU A 216 -19.27 11.79 4.68
CA LEU A 216 -18.62 12.97 4.13
C LEU A 216 -18.43 12.84 2.61
N TRP A 217 -18.00 11.68 2.12
CA TRP A 217 -17.85 11.41 0.70
C TRP A 217 -19.18 11.40 -0.04
N ALA A 218 -20.25 10.85 0.56
CA ALA A 218 -21.57 10.83 -0.03
C ALA A 218 -22.13 12.24 -0.25
N GLU A 219 -22.04 13.11 0.77
CA GLU A 219 -22.45 14.52 0.62
C GLU A 219 -21.55 15.27 -0.38
N ALA A 220 -20.23 15.11 -0.28
CA ALA A 220 -19.30 15.78 -1.21
C ALA A 220 -19.55 15.35 -2.68
N ALA A 221 -19.85 14.07 -2.91
CA ALA A 221 -20.18 13.56 -4.25
C ALA A 221 -21.49 14.16 -4.79
N ILE A 222 -22.51 14.31 -3.92
CA ILE A 222 -23.77 14.95 -4.29
C ILE A 222 -23.55 16.43 -4.64
N HIS A 223 -22.78 17.17 -3.84
CA HIS A 223 -22.43 18.56 -4.13
C HIS A 223 -21.59 18.68 -5.40
N LEU A 224 -20.63 17.78 -5.60
CA LEU A 224 -19.82 17.78 -6.83
C LEU A 224 -20.68 17.54 -8.07
N ARG A 225 -21.69 16.67 -7.99
CA ARG A 225 -22.65 16.44 -9.08
C ARG A 225 -23.40 17.73 -9.48
N LEU A 226 -23.73 18.57 -8.50
CA LEU A 226 -24.39 19.85 -8.78
C LEU A 226 -23.45 20.83 -9.50
N LEU A 227 -22.17 20.85 -9.14
CA LEU A 227 -21.15 21.70 -9.74
C LEU A 227 -20.66 21.19 -11.11
N ARG A 228 -20.65 19.86 -11.30
CA ARG A 228 -20.10 19.17 -12.48
C ARG A 228 -21.04 18.06 -12.94
N ALA A 229 -22.15 18.47 -13.54
CA ALA A 229 -23.14 17.55 -14.11
C ALA A 229 -22.57 16.68 -15.25
N ASP A 230 -21.50 17.15 -15.89
CA ASP A 230 -20.75 16.51 -16.98
C ASP A 230 -19.76 15.41 -16.51
N ALA A 231 -19.43 15.35 -15.22
CA ALA A 231 -18.47 14.38 -14.69
C ALA A 231 -19.13 13.04 -14.30
N ALA A 232 -18.46 11.93 -14.52
CA ALA A 232 -18.81 10.64 -13.94
C ALA A 232 -18.21 10.53 -12.53
N ILE A 233 -19.05 10.39 -11.50
CA ILE A 233 -18.63 10.41 -10.10
C ILE A 233 -18.87 9.04 -9.48
N ALA A 234 -17.85 8.49 -8.79
CA ALA A 234 -17.90 7.24 -8.10
C ALA A 234 -17.32 7.35 -6.66
N ILE A 235 -17.85 6.54 -5.75
CA ILE A 235 -17.25 6.29 -4.43
C ILE A 235 -16.82 4.82 -4.42
N ALA A 236 -15.53 4.56 -4.59
CA ALA A 236 -14.99 3.20 -4.63
C ALA A 236 -14.95 2.58 -3.24
N ILE A 237 -15.49 1.37 -3.14
CA ILE A 237 -15.60 0.59 -1.93
C ILE A 237 -14.61 -0.55 -1.97
N SER A 238 -13.74 -0.63 -0.97
CA SER A 238 -12.76 -1.71 -0.92
C SER A 238 -13.42 -3.09 -0.82
N PRO A 239 -12.99 -4.07 -1.63
CA PRO A 239 -13.56 -5.42 -1.62
C PRO A 239 -13.27 -6.19 -0.33
N ILE A 240 -12.28 -5.79 0.46
CA ILE A 240 -11.94 -6.44 1.73
C ILE A 240 -12.85 -6.03 2.90
N LEU A 241 -13.67 -4.99 2.73
CA LEU A 241 -14.63 -4.60 3.76
C LEU A 241 -15.74 -5.66 3.90
N PRO A 242 -16.15 -6.00 5.14
CA PRO A 242 -17.26 -6.92 5.37
C PRO A 242 -18.56 -6.42 4.70
N ALA A 243 -19.29 -7.30 4.01
CA ALA A 243 -20.49 -6.93 3.28
C ALA A 243 -21.54 -6.28 4.21
N GLY A 244 -21.76 -6.85 5.40
CA GLY A 244 -22.72 -6.29 6.37
C GLY A 244 -22.35 -4.87 6.84
N THR A 245 -21.05 -4.56 6.97
CA THR A 245 -20.60 -3.21 7.29
C THR A 245 -20.88 -2.26 6.13
N VAL A 246 -20.61 -2.69 4.90
CA VAL A 246 -20.83 -1.91 3.69
C VAL A 246 -22.33 -1.57 3.57
N ASP A 247 -23.19 -2.58 3.66
CA ASP A 247 -24.64 -2.41 3.56
C ASP A 247 -25.18 -1.47 4.66
N GLN A 248 -24.73 -1.65 5.90
CA GLN A 248 -25.15 -0.80 7.02
C GLN A 248 -24.81 0.66 6.82
N VAL A 249 -23.61 0.95 6.29
CA VAL A 249 -23.10 2.33 6.10
C VAL A 249 -23.73 3.00 4.89
N ILE A 250 -23.96 2.24 3.81
CA ILE A 250 -24.47 2.78 2.54
C ILE A 250 -25.98 2.96 2.56
N ARG A 251 -26.73 2.10 3.25
CA ARG A 251 -28.20 2.10 3.24
C ARG A 251 -28.83 3.49 3.43
N PRO A 252 -28.42 4.35 4.39
CA PRO A 252 -29.01 5.67 4.56
C PRO A 252 -28.82 6.62 3.38
N TRP A 253 -27.86 6.31 2.49
CA TRP A 253 -27.43 7.16 1.38
C TRP A 253 -27.91 6.66 0.02
N GLN A 254 -28.37 5.42 -0.06
CA GLN A 254 -28.58 4.68 -1.30
C GLN A 254 -29.50 5.42 -2.27
N GLU A 255 -30.64 5.92 -1.81
CA GLU A 255 -31.58 6.64 -2.67
C GLU A 255 -31.01 7.97 -3.18
N ARG A 256 -30.38 8.75 -2.30
CA ARG A 256 -29.77 10.04 -2.65
C ARG A 256 -28.63 9.89 -3.66
N LEU A 257 -27.78 8.88 -3.46
CA LEU A 257 -26.66 8.59 -4.37
C LEU A 257 -27.18 8.10 -5.73
N ALA A 258 -28.17 7.23 -5.74
CA ALA A 258 -28.81 6.76 -6.97
C ALA A 258 -29.46 7.91 -7.74
N ALA A 259 -30.26 8.77 -7.06
CA ALA A 259 -30.88 9.96 -7.66
C ALA A 259 -29.82 10.92 -8.24
N SER A 260 -28.65 11.03 -7.61
CA SER A 260 -27.51 11.83 -8.06
C SER A 260 -26.63 11.12 -9.09
N ARG A 261 -26.96 9.90 -9.52
CA ARG A 261 -26.17 9.08 -10.45
C ARG A 261 -24.71 8.92 -10.01
N ILE A 262 -24.50 8.62 -8.71
CA ILE A 262 -23.18 8.35 -8.15
C ILE A 262 -23.00 6.85 -8.09
N ALA A 263 -21.93 6.35 -8.73
CA ALA A 263 -21.61 4.93 -8.75
C ALA A 263 -20.92 4.48 -7.45
N LEU A 264 -21.15 3.24 -7.05
CA LEU A 264 -20.54 2.61 -5.86
C LEU A 264 -19.80 1.31 -6.26
N PRO A 265 -18.74 1.38 -7.07
CA PRO A 265 -18.01 0.18 -7.48
C PRO A 265 -17.33 -0.47 -6.28
N ARG A 266 -17.36 -1.81 -6.23
CA ARG A 266 -16.67 -2.60 -5.22
C ARG A 266 -15.42 -3.25 -5.85
N GLU A 267 -14.32 -2.52 -5.81
CA GLU A 267 -13.09 -2.89 -6.49
C GLU A 267 -11.83 -2.46 -5.74
N ALA A 268 -10.70 -3.06 -6.08
CA ALA A 268 -9.41 -2.69 -5.51
C ALA A 268 -9.01 -1.27 -5.94
N THR A 269 -8.33 -0.54 -5.05
CA THR A 269 -7.91 0.84 -5.29
C THR A 269 -7.20 1.04 -6.63
N PRO A 270 -6.22 0.21 -7.05
CA PRO A 270 -5.56 0.42 -8.33
C PRO A 270 -6.50 0.36 -9.54
N VAL A 271 -7.51 -0.50 -9.49
CA VAL A 271 -8.53 -0.59 -10.56
C VAL A 271 -9.41 0.66 -10.54
N ALA A 272 -9.86 1.06 -9.36
CA ALA A 272 -10.72 2.23 -9.18
C ALA A 272 -10.08 3.54 -9.69
N ILE A 273 -8.75 3.67 -9.59
CA ILE A 273 -8.03 4.89 -9.98
C ILE A 273 -7.44 4.83 -11.40
N ALA A 274 -7.31 3.65 -12.01
CA ALA A 274 -6.65 3.49 -13.30
C ALA A 274 -7.28 4.34 -14.43
N GLU A 275 -8.59 4.53 -14.39
CA GLU A 275 -9.34 5.25 -15.40
C GLU A 275 -9.83 6.64 -14.95
N CYS A 276 -9.39 7.13 -13.79
CA CYS A 276 -9.82 8.40 -13.23
C CYS A 276 -9.04 9.59 -13.81
N ASP A 277 -9.69 10.75 -13.85
CA ASP A 277 -9.05 12.04 -14.11
C ASP A 277 -8.73 12.78 -12.80
N LEU A 278 -9.48 12.46 -11.75
CA LEU A 278 -9.26 13.00 -10.40
C LEU A 278 -9.61 11.96 -9.34
N VAL A 279 -8.73 11.79 -8.38
CA VAL A 279 -8.95 10.97 -7.19
C VAL A 279 -9.12 11.87 -5.97
N ILE A 280 -10.09 11.57 -5.10
CA ILE A 280 -10.24 12.19 -3.79
C ILE A 280 -9.95 11.13 -2.74
N THR A 281 -8.96 11.36 -1.90
CA THR A 281 -8.48 10.37 -0.94
C THR A 281 -8.03 11.01 0.38
N ILE A 282 -7.75 10.16 1.37
CA ILE A 282 -7.14 10.58 2.63
C ILE A 282 -5.63 10.34 2.60
N PRO A 283 -4.84 10.99 3.48
CA PRO A 283 -3.43 10.65 3.65
C PRO A 283 -3.23 9.17 4.03
N GLY A 284 -2.18 8.56 3.50
CA GLY A 284 -1.82 7.17 3.75
C GLY A 284 -1.13 6.53 2.55
N THR A 285 -0.97 5.20 2.61
CA THR A 285 -0.35 4.40 1.53
C THR A 285 -1.08 4.53 0.19
N THR A 286 -2.37 4.78 0.21
CA THR A 286 -3.19 5.03 -0.99
C THR A 286 -2.68 6.21 -1.82
N THR A 287 -2.09 7.25 -1.18
CA THR A 287 -1.48 8.37 -1.92
C THR A 287 -0.25 7.95 -2.72
N MET A 288 0.42 6.86 -2.33
CA MET A 288 1.50 6.27 -3.13
C MET A 288 0.95 5.41 -4.28
N GLU A 289 -0.19 4.75 -4.11
CA GLU A 289 -0.87 4.08 -5.23
C GLU A 289 -1.32 5.09 -6.29
N VAL A 290 -1.79 6.26 -5.87
CA VAL A 290 -2.08 7.40 -6.75
C VAL A 290 -0.82 7.88 -7.47
N ALA A 291 0.33 7.97 -6.78
CA ALA A 291 1.60 8.32 -7.40
C ALA A 291 2.07 7.25 -8.38
N ALA A 292 1.83 5.99 -8.03
CA ALA A 292 2.17 4.84 -8.84
C ALA A 292 1.39 4.77 -10.18
N LEU A 293 0.14 5.24 -10.17
CA LEU A 293 -0.71 5.41 -11.35
C LEU A 293 -0.91 6.90 -11.62
N PRO A 294 0.10 7.66 -12.04
CA PRO A 294 0.13 9.10 -11.94
C PRO A 294 -1.21 9.74 -12.34
N VAL A 295 -2.07 9.93 -11.34
CA VAL A 295 -3.42 10.51 -11.44
C VAL A 295 -3.47 11.74 -10.56
N ALA A 296 -4.06 12.83 -11.06
CA ALA A 296 -4.29 14.00 -10.22
C ALA A 296 -5.15 13.62 -9.01
N ALA A 297 -4.79 14.10 -7.82
CA ALA A 297 -5.56 13.81 -6.62
C ALA A 297 -5.71 15.02 -5.70
N LEU A 298 -6.84 15.04 -4.99
CA LEU A 298 -7.12 15.91 -3.86
C LEU A 298 -7.02 15.08 -2.58
N VAL A 299 -6.10 15.45 -1.68
CA VAL A 299 -5.91 14.76 -0.41
C VAL A 299 -6.67 15.51 0.68
N VAL A 300 -7.54 14.80 1.40
CA VAL A 300 -8.45 15.40 2.40
C VAL A 300 -8.17 14.78 3.76
N LEU A 301 -7.83 15.61 4.75
CA LEU A 301 -7.63 15.18 6.14
C LEU A 301 -8.57 15.94 7.06
N PRO A 302 -9.81 15.45 7.29
CA PRO A 302 -10.76 16.07 8.20
C PRO A 302 -10.30 15.97 9.66
N MET A 303 -10.56 16.99 10.46
CA MET A 303 -10.21 17.01 11.91
C MET A 303 -10.80 15.82 12.66
N GLN A 304 -11.96 15.33 12.27
CA GLN A 304 -12.61 14.15 12.86
C GLN A 304 -11.77 12.87 12.73
N MET A 305 -10.99 12.78 11.66
CA MET A 305 -10.08 11.65 11.44
C MET A 305 -8.84 11.72 12.32
N ILE A 306 -8.40 12.91 12.68
CA ILE A 306 -7.17 13.08 13.47
C ILE A 306 -7.31 12.43 14.85
N GLY A 307 -8.49 12.56 15.48
CA GLY A 307 -8.81 11.87 16.72
C GLY A 307 -8.97 10.34 16.60
N ALA A 308 -9.22 9.86 15.38
CA ALA A 308 -9.40 8.44 15.07
C ALA A 308 -8.12 7.78 14.54
N ALA A 309 -7.12 8.56 14.10
CA ALA A 309 -5.87 8.03 13.60
C ALA A 309 -5.07 7.33 14.71
N PRO A 310 -4.50 6.14 14.44
CA PRO A 310 -3.56 5.52 15.37
C PRO A 310 -2.29 6.39 15.45
N ALA A 311 -1.77 6.58 16.67
CA ALA A 311 -0.46 7.17 16.85
C ALA A 311 0.61 6.11 16.57
N GLU A 312 1.79 6.52 16.10
CA GLU A 312 2.90 5.60 15.87
C GLU A 312 3.79 5.48 17.12
N GLY A 313 4.24 4.25 17.40
CA GLY A 313 5.23 3.97 18.43
C GLY A 313 4.71 3.99 19.88
N MET A 314 5.63 4.22 20.84
CA MET A 314 5.34 4.23 22.27
C MET A 314 4.27 5.25 22.70
N LEU A 315 4.08 6.31 21.93
CA LEU A 315 3.06 7.34 22.19
C LEU A 315 1.64 6.75 22.13
N GLU A 316 1.40 5.69 21.32
CA GLU A 316 0.09 5.04 21.26
C GLU A 316 -0.29 4.33 22.57
N TRP A 317 0.67 3.76 23.28
CA TRP A 317 0.43 3.14 24.59
C TRP A 317 -0.10 4.14 25.60
N VAL A 318 0.47 5.35 25.63
CA VAL A 318 0.02 6.46 26.49
C VAL A 318 -1.37 6.96 26.04
N LEU A 319 -1.61 7.02 24.74
CA LEU A 319 -2.85 7.51 24.15
C LEU A 319 -4.00 6.46 24.19
N ARG A 320 -3.72 5.21 24.61
CA ARG A 320 -4.72 4.16 24.87
C ARG A 320 -5.39 4.27 26.23
N ILE A 321 -4.89 5.10 27.15
CA ILE A 321 -5.48 5.25 28.48
C ILE A 321 -6.89 5.84 28.29
N PRO A 322 -7.96 5.11 28.73
CA PRO A 322 -9.33 5.64 28.69
C PRO A 322 -9.39 6.99 29.42
N LEU A 323 -10.09 7.98 28.92
CA LEU A 323 -10.20 9.34 29.44
C LEU A 323 -9.05 10.30 29.05
N VAL A 324 -7.78 9.90 29.05
CA VAL A 324 -6.63 10.75 28.72
C VAL A 324 -6.34 10.72 27.21
N GLY A 325 -6.48 9.56 26.59
CA GLY A 325 -6.12 9.33 25.18
C GLY A 325 -6.85 10.23 24.18
N PRO A 326 -8.18 10.32 24.18
CA PRO A 326 -8.92 11.16 23.26
C PRO A 326 -8.62 12.65 23.40
N TRP A 327 -8.45 13.13 24.64
CA TRP A 327 -8.10 14.51 24.94
C TRP A 327 -6.66 14.84 24.49
N ALA A 328 -5.69 13.98 24.85
CA ALA A 328 -4.31 14.13 24.45
C ALA A 328 -4.15 14.09 22.91
N LYS A 329 -4.88 13.20 22.22
CA LYS A 329 -4.91 13.15 20.76
C LYS A 329 -5.41 14.46 20.14
N ARG A 330 -6.48 15.04 20.67
CA ARG A 330 -7.01 16.34 20.22
C ARG A 330 -6.03 17.50 20.40
N MET A 331 -5.26 17.49 21.48
CA MET A 331 -4.29 18.56 21.78
C MET A 331 -2.98 18.38 21.00
N ILE A 332 -2.52 17.15 20.81
CA ILE A 332 -1.22 16.85 20.18
C ILE A 332 -1.34 16.83 18.65
N ALA A 333 -2.46 16.39 18.11
CA ALA A 333 -2.64 16.25 16.67
C ALA A 333 -2.45 17.53 15.87
N PRO A 334 -2.98 18.71 16.26
CA PRO A 334 -2.71 19.95 15.56
C PRO A 334 -1.22 20.32 15.55
N VAL A 335 -0.51 20.03 16.65
CA VAL A 335 0.94 20.31 16.77
C VAL A 335 1.74 19.38 15.85
N ILE A 336 1.36 18.08 15.76
CA ILE A 336 2.01 17.15 14.86
C ILE A 336 1.76 17.55 13.40
N ILE A 337 0.53 17.95 13.06
CA ILE A 337 0.20 18.41 11.71
C ILE A 337 0.92 19.71 11.38
N ALA A 338 0.96 20.66 12.31
CA ALA A 338 1.69 21.94 12.12
C ALA A 338 3.21 21.73 11.95
N ARG A 339 3.78 20.68 12.55
CA ARG A 339 5.19 20.31 12.35
C ARG A 339 5.48 19.67 10.99
N HIS A 340 4.47 19.07 10.36
CA HIS A 340 4.61 18.49 9.04
C HIS A 340 4.00 19.44 8.00
N ARG A 341 4.85 20.05 7.18
CA ARG A 341 4.43 20.95 6.10
C ARG A 341 3.42 20.29 5.15
N TYR A 342 3.45 18.95 5.04
CA TYR A 342 2.61 18.15 4.15
C TYR A 342 2.09 16.90 4.86
N VAL A 343 0.88 16.46 4.50
CA VAL A 343 0.23 15.28 5.07
C VAL A 343 0.28 14.06 4.16
N SER A 344 0.30 14.24 2.83
CA SER A 344 0.42 13.14 1.86
C SER A 344 1.87 12.69 1.71
N LEU A 345 2.07 11.40 1.46
CA LEU A 345 3.41 10.84 1.24
C LEU A 345 4.11 11.45 0.01
N PRO A 346 3.46 11.61 -1.17
CA PRO A 346 4.10 12.26 -2.31
C PRO A 346 4.64 13.66 -2.01
N ASN A 347 3.87 14.51 -1.32
CA ASN A 347 4.32 15.85 -0.94
C ASN A 347 5.47 15.82 0.08
N ARG A 348 5.40 14.90 1.05
CA ARG A 348 6.46 14.73 2.06
C ARG A 348 7.76 14.24 1.46
N LEU A 349 7.68 13.27 0.55
CA LEU A 349 8.85 12.67 -0.10
C LEU A 349 9.51 13.62 -1.09
N SER A 350 8.72 14.38 -1.85
CA SER A 350 9.21 15.38 -2.79
C SER A 350 9.68 16.67 -2.13
N GLY A 351 9.20 16.97 -0.90
CA GLY A 351 9.38 18.27 -0.25
C GLY A 351 8.62 19.42 -0.91
N ARG A 352 7.70 19.12 -1.84
CA ARG A 352 6.91 20.08 -2.63
C ARG A 352 5.43 19.77 -2.51
N ALA A 353 4.57 20.77 -2.74
CA ALA A 353 3.12 20.61 -2.84
C ALA A 353 2.73 20.06 -4.23
N ILE A 354 2.95 18.77 -4.48
CA ILE A 354 2.51 18.11 -5.71
C ILE A 354 0.99 17.94 -5.69
N LEU A 355 0.47 17.30 -4.63
CA LEU A 355 -0.96 17.08 -4.44
C LEU A 355 -1.57 18.22 -3.62
N PRO A 356 -2.69 18.81 -4.04
CA PRO A 356 -3.48 19.70 -3.17
C PRO A 356 -3.95 18.95 -1.92
N GLU A 357 -3.86 19.60 -0.76
CA GLU A 357 -4.22 19.05 0.54
C GLU A 357 -5.24 19.93 1.24
N LEU A 358 -6.39 19.37 1.61
CA LEU A 358 -7.39 20.00 2.47
C LEU A 358 -7.27 19.42 3.87
N VAL A 359 -6.79 20.21 4.81
CA VAL A 359 -6.51 19.79 6.18
C VAL A 359 -7.30 20.63 7.18
N GLY A 360 -7.95 20.01 8.14
CA GLY A 360 -8.64 20.71 9.21
C GLY A 360 -10.15 20.54 9.17
N THR A 361 -10.89 21.64 9.38
CA THR A 361 -12.36 21.64 9.28
C THR A 361 -12.74 21.62 7.80
N VAL A 362 -13.07 20.43 7.32
CA VAL A 362 -13.41 20.20 5.91
C VAL A 362 -14.89 19.94 5.80
N THR A 363 -15.59 20.66 4.91
CA THR A 363 -17.01 20.48 4.62
C THR A 363 -17.19 19.73 3.29
N PRO A 364 -18.32 19.03 3.09
CA PRO A 364 -18.64 18.39 1.81
C PRO A 364 -18.62 19.35 0.62
N GLU A 365 -19.15 20.57 0.82
CA GLU A 365 -19.17 21.64 -0.18
C GLU A 365 -17.74 22.07 -0.55
N GLY A 366 -16.89 22.31 0.45
CA GLY A 366 -15.49 22.70 0.22
C GLY A 366 -14.69 21.61 -0.54
N ILE A 367 -14.94 20.34 -0.26
CA ILE A 367 -14.35 19.22 -1.04
C ILE A 367 -14.83 19.30 -2.49
N ALA A 368 -16.13 19.48 -2.71
CA ALA A 368 -16.73 19.54 -4.04
C ALA A 368 -16.20 20.72 -4.85
N GLU A 369 -16.08 21.89 -4.26
CA GLU A 369 -15.56 23.11 -4.89
C GLU A 369 -14.10 22.93 -5.34
N HIS A 370 -13.24 22.39 -4.47
CA HIS A 370 -11.84 22.13 -4.81
C HIS A 370 -11.70 21.04 -5.89
N ALA A 371 -12.54 20.02 -5.83
CA ALA A 371 -12.56 18.98 -6.84
C ALA A 371 -13.05 19.53 -8.20
N ALA A 372 -14.10 20.36 -8.20
CA ALA A 372 -14.62 21.00 -9.41
C ALA A 372 -13.59 21.94 -10.05
N ALA A 373 -12.85 22.70 -9.22
CA ALA A 373 -11.78 23.59 -9.69
C ALA A 373 -10.64 22.77 -10.35
N LEU A 374 -10.21 21.66 -9.74
CA LEU A 374 -9.20 20.77 -10.31
C LEU A 374 -9.69 20.10 -11.61
N LEU A 375 -10.95 19.71 -11.70
CA LEU A 375 -11.54 19.16 -12.93
C LEU A 375 -11.60 20.20 -14.05
N GLY A 376 -11.76 21.47 -13.72
CA GLY A 376 -11.76 22.58 -14.68
C GLY A 376 -10.36 22.96 -15.17
N ASP A 377 -9.31 22.63 -14.42
CA ASP A 377 -7.92 23.02 -14.73
C ASP A 377 -7.10 21.81 -15.23
N GLU A 378 -7.16 21.55 -16.51
CA GLU A 378 -6.43 20.47 -17.17
C GLU A 378 -4.90 20.65 -17.02
N GLY A 379 -4.41 21.90 -17.15
CA GLY A 379 -2.99 22.18 -17.04
C GLY A 379 -2.44 21.80 -15.66
N ARG A 380 -3.20 22.14 -14.60
CA ARG A 380 -2.84 21.78 -13.23
C ARG A 380 -2.88 20.26 -13.00
N ARG A 381 -3.87 19.54 -13.54
CA ARG A 381 -3.93 18.08 -13.46
C ARG A 381 -2.71 17.45 -14.12
N ARG A 382 -2.38 17.87 -15.37
CA ARG A 382 -1.19 17.36 -16.08
C ARG A 382 0.11 17.63 -15.31
N GLY A 383 0.29 18.83 -14.75
CA GLY A 383 1.46 19.15 -13.93
C GLY A 383 1.58 18.27 -12.68
N ILE A 384 0.45 17.93 -12.04
CA ILE A 384 0.42 16.96 -10.93
C ILE A 384 0.86 15.58 -11.41
N GLU A 385 0.30 15.10 -12.53
CA GLU A 385 0.59 13.78 -13.08
C GLU A 385 2.07 13.63 -13.49
N GLU A 386 2.67 14.65 -14.09
CA GLU A 386 4.09 14.70 -14.43
C GLU A 386 4.97 14.62 -13.17
N ALA A 387 4.68 15.44 -12.15
CA ALA A 387 5.42 15.41 -10.90
C ALA A 387 5.29 14.07 -10.15
N LEU A 388 4.16 13.38 -10.28
CA LEU A 388 3.98 12.04 -9.71
C LEU A 388 4.75 10.97 -10.49
N ARG A 389 4.87 11.07 -11.83
CA ARG A 389 5.70 10.16 -12.64
C ARG A 389 7.17 10.25 -12.25
N ASP A 390 7.68 11.45 -12.03
CA ASP A 390 9.05 11.67 -11.57
C ASP A 390 9.30 11.03 -10.19
N LEU A 391 8.29 11.03 -9.33
CA LEU A 391 8.37 10.44 -8.00
C LEU A 391 8.28 8.91 -8.00
N ALA A 392 7.52 8.34 -8.93
CA ALA A 392 7.22 6.90 -8.98
C ALA A 392 8.42 6.04 -9.43
N GLY A 393 9.32 6.62 -10.25
CA GLY A 393 10.50 5.91 -10.76
C GLY A 393 10.20 4.84 -11.84
N PRO A 394 11.19 4.01 -12.19
CA PRO A 394 11.09 3.06 -13.29
C PRO A 394 10.25 1.82 -12.93
N ARG A 395 9.49 1.28 -13.89
CA ARG A 395 8.78 0.00 -13.78
C ARG A 395 9.73 -1.20 -13.90
N GLY A 396 9.26 -2.40 -13.53
CA GLY A 396 10.06 -3.65 -13.52
C GLY A 396 10.87 -3.81 -12.23
N ALA A 397 10.43 -3.18 -11.16
CA ALA A 397 11.11 -3.18 -9.88
C ALA A 397 11.19 -4.58 -9.25
N ALA A 398 10.09 -5.33 -9.26
CA ALA A 398 10.04 -6.68 -8.72
C ALA A 398 11.05 -7.59 -9.40
N GLY A 399 11.17 -7.50 -10.74
CA GLY A 399 12.15 -8.23 -11.52
C GLY A 399 13.60 -7.86 -11.16
N ARG A 400 13.93 -6.56 -11.07
CA ARG A 400 15.28 -6.10 -10.68
C ARG A 400 15.67 -6.56 -9.28
N ILE A 401 14.75 -6.45 -8.32
CA ILE A 401 14.97 -6.92 -6.94
C ILE A 401 15.16 -8.45 -6.92
N ALA A 402 14.30 -9.19 -7.61
CA ALA A 402 14.41 -10.65 -7.72
C ALA A 402 15.78 -11.07 -8.32
N ASP A 403 16.16 -10.49 -9.45
CA ASP A 403 17.45 -10.81 -10.12
C ASP A 403 18.66 -10.52 -9.21
N ARG A 404 18.61 -9.43 -8.45
CA ARG A 404 19.70 -9.09 -7.54
C ARG A 404 19.82 -10.07 -6.38
N ILE A 405 18.66 -10.45 -5.78
CA ILE A 405 18.63 -11.42 -4.68
C ILE A 405 19.05 -12.80 -5.16
N LEU A 406 18.58 -13.25 -6.34
CA LEU A 406 18.93 -14.56 -6.88
C LEU A 406 20.43 -14.69 -7.17
N ARG A 407 21.06 -13.64 -7.68
CA ARG A 407 22.54 -13.63 -7.83
C ARG A 407 23.28 -13.82 -6.51
N GLU A 408 22.73 -13.27 -5.42
CA GLU A 408 23.35 -13.41 -4.09
C GLU A 408 23.17 -14.82 -3.51
N VAL A 409 22.01 -15.46 -3.77
CA VAL A 409 21.71 -16.80 -3.25
C VAL A 409 22.44 -17.89 -4.06
N ALA A 410 22.75 -17.62 -5.33
CA ALA A 410 23.44 -18.57 -6.22
C ALA A 410 24.97 -18.56 -6.07
N GLY A 411 25.56 -17.50 -5.54
CA GLY A 411 27.01 -17.37 -5.25
C GLY A 411 27.32 -17.81 -3.84
#